data_4f733ae6551833b92eda2d0b66f6594f
#
_entry.id   4f733ae6551833b92eda2d0b66f6594f
#
_cell.length_a   1.000
_cell.length_b   1.000
_cell.length_c   1.000
_cell.angle_alpha   90.00
_cell.angle_beta   90.00
_cell.angle_gamma   90.00
#
_symmetry.space_group_name_H-M   'P 1'
#
loop_
_entity.id
_entity.type
_entity.pdbx_description
1 polymer ?
#
loop_
_entity_poly.entity_id
_entity_poly.type
_entity_poly.pdbx_seq_one_letter_code
_entity_poly.pdbx_strand_id
1 'polypeptide(L)'
;MTSASPKARGGGRPADVPLVLIVDDNEKNLKLARDVLRAAGLRTLEAARGDEAIVLATDHRPDVVLLDLRLPDMDGEDVARELRRGAETARIPVVALSASRYAWSSDQLLAAGFDGYLQKPIDVRAFPGQVRGFCQRGD
;
A
#
# COMPACT_ATOMS: atom_id res chain seq x y z
N MET A 1 3.69 28.73 -11.91
CA MET A 1 3.77 27.91 -12.14
C MET A 1 3.66 27.37 -12.13
N THR A 2 3.74 27.51 -11.96
CA THR A 2 3.80 26.65 -12.17
C THR A 2 3.71 26.02 -11.91
N SER A 3 3.67 25.93 -11.71
CA SER A 3 3.64 24.99 -11.73
C SER A 3 3.54 24.47 -11.51
N ALA A 4 3.50 24.49 -11.31
CA ALA A 4 3.44 23.56 -11.34
C ALA A 4 3.26 23.05 -11.26
N SER A 5 3.14 23.08 -11.17
CA SER A 5 3.05 22.16 -11.29
C SER A 5 3.04 21.63 -11.30
N PRO A 6 3.03 21.64 -11.36
CA PRO A 6 3.15 20.74 -11.47
C PRO A 6 3.16 20.22 -11.50
N LYS A 7 3.44 20.15 -11.63
CA LYS A 7 3.61 19.31 -11.71
C LYS A 7 3.48 18.89 -11.44
N ALA A 8 3.30 19.13 -11.16
CA ALA A 8 3.30 18.42 -10.95
C ALA A 8 3.23 18.24 -10.71
N ARG A 9 3.25 18.31 -10.91
CA ARG A 9 3.34 17.89 -10.43
C ARG A 9 3.89 18.22 -9.99
N GLY A 10 4.00 18.77 -9.97
CA GLY A 10 4.54 18.79 -9.71
C GLY A 10 5.01 19.28 -9.31
N GLY A 11 4.91 19.49 -9.53
CA GLY A 11 5.63 20.35 -8.95
C GLY A 11 6.17 20.34 -7.76
N GLY A 12 5.93 21.28 -7.09
CA GLY A 12 6.48 21.29 -5.79
C GLY A 12 6.41 19.94 -5.12
N ARG A 13 5.62 19.11 -5.62
CA ARG A 13 5.56 17.76 -5.11
C ARG A 13 6.88 17.04 -5.43
N PRO A 14 7.52 16.45 -4.44
CA PRO A 14 8.65 15.59 -4.72
C PRO A 14 8.12 14.33 -5.39
N ALA A 15 7.95 14.42 -6.70
CA ALA A 15 7.26 13.42 -7.49
C ALA A 15 7.88 12.03 -7.37
N ASP A 16 9.13 12.01 -6.96
CA ASP A 16 9.88 10.78 -6.83
C ASP A 16 9.84 10.17 -5.44
N VAL A 17 9.13 10.79 -4.49
CA VAL A 17 8.98 10.22 -3.15
C VAL A 17 7.66 9.45 -3.09
N PRO A 18 7.73 8.12 -3.07
CA PRO A 18 6.51 7.32 -3.04
C PRO A 18 5.70 7.52 -1.78
N LEU A 19 4.39 7.40 -1.94
CA LEU A 19 3.45 7.41 -0.83
C LEU A 19 2.92 6.00 -0.64
N VAL A 20 3.04 5.47 0.57
CA VAL A 20 2.66 4.10 0.91
C VAL A 20 1.49 4.14 1.88
N LEU A 21 0.41 3.47 1.54
CA LEU A 21 -0.71 3.27 2.46
C LEU A 21 -0.51 1.94 3.16
N ILE A 22 -0.43 1.96 4.48
CA ILE A 22 -0.24 0.77 5.31
C ILE A 22 -1.56 0.47 6.00
N VAL A 23 -2.10 -0.72 5.77
CA VAL A 23 -3.40 -1.13 6.31
C VAL A 23 -3.22 -2.35 7.20
N ASP A 24 -3.38 -2.17 8.50
CA ASP A 24 -3.22 -3.23 9.50
C ASP A 24 -3.93 -2.78 10.77
N ASP A 25 -4.69 -3.66 11.41
CA ASP A 25 -5.39 -3.31 12.64
C ASP A 25 -4.50 -3.37 13.88
N ASN A 26 -3.28 -3.86 13.75
CA ASN A 26 -2.33 -3.95 14.85
C ASN A 26 -1.44 -2.71 14.87
N GLU A 27 -1.57 -1.90 15.94
CA GLU A 27 -0.82 -0.65 16.07
C GLU A 27 0.70 -0.85 16.04
N LYS A 28 1.18 -1.93 16.60
CA LYS A 28 2.62 -2.22 16.61
C LYS A 28 3.14 -2.48 15.22
N ASN A 29 2.37 -3.20 14.42
CA ASN A 29 2.73 -3.46 13.03
C ASN A 29 2.72 -2.17 12.21
N LEU A 30 1.69 -1.34 12.39
CA LEU A 30 1.61 -0.04 11.72
C LEU A 30 2.80 0.83 12.06
N LYS A 31 3.11 0.92 13.36
CA LYS A 31 4.22 1.74 13.82
C LYS A 31 5.55 1.26 13.24
N LEU A 32 5.79 -0.03 13.28
CA LEU A 32 7.04 -0.59 12.75
C LEU A 32 7.18 -0.31 11.25
N ALA A 33 6.15 -0.62 10.49
CA ALA A 33 6.19 -0.41 9.05
C ALA A 33 6.37 1.06 8.71
N ARG A 34 5.62 1.94 9.39
CA ARG A 34 5.72 3.38 9.19
C ARG A 34 7.14 3.88 9.49
N ASP A 35 7.66 3.50 10.65
CA ASP A 35 8.97 4.01 11.08
C ASP A 35 10.08 3.55 10.13
N VAL A 36 10.03 2.29 9.71
CA VAL A 36 11.02 1.75 8.79
C VAL A 36 10.95 2.45 7.43
N LEU A 37 9.74 2.65 6.92
CA LEU A 37 9.58 3.29 5.60
C LEU A 37 9.95 4.77 5.64
N ARG A 38 9.54 5.48 6.68
CA ARG A 38 9.89 6.90 6.81
C ARG A 38 11.40 7.09 6.98
N ALA A 39 12.04 6.20 7.71
CA ALA A 39 13.50 6.26 7.86
C ALA A 39 14.20 6.06 6.52
N ALA A 40 13.57 5.36 5.60
CA ALA A 40 14.10 5.13 4.25
C ALA A 40 13.71 6.24 3.26
N GLY A 41 13.03 7.28 3.73
CA GLY A 41 12.66 8.42 2.88
C GLY A 41 11.31 8.33 2.20
N LEU A 42 10.50 7.35 2.56
CA LEU A 42 9.18 7.19 1.97
C LEU A 42 8.12 7.93 2.80
N ARG A 43 7.05 8.34 2.14
CA ARG A 43 5.90 8.93 2.84
C ARG A 43 4.89 7.83 3.13
N THR A 44 4.17 7.96 4.24
CA THR A 44 3.23 6.93 4.67
C THR A 44 1.89 7.50 5.09
N LEU A 45 0.84 6.70 4.85
CA LEU A 45 -0.48 6.88 5.43
C LEU A 45 -0.84 5.57 6.12
N GLU A 46 -1.72 5.63 7.11
CA GLU A 46 -2.09 4.45 7.90
C GLU A 46 -3.59 4.31 7.99
N ALA A 47 -4.07 3.08 7.90
CA ALA A 47 -5.46 2.73 8.12
C ALA A 47 -5.52 1.46 8.97
N ALA A 48 -6.47 1.41 9.89
CA ALA A 48 -6.67 0.23 10.74
C ALA A 48 -7.87 -0.61 10.30
N ARG A 49 -8.60 -0.14 9.30
CA ARG A 49 -9.85 -0.77 8.83
C ARG A 49 -9.88 -0.73 7.31
N GLY A 50 -10.64 -1.64 6.74
CA GLY A 50 -10.77 -1.72 5.28
C GLY A 50 -11.50 -0.53 4.68
N ASP A 51 -12.58 -0.08 5.31
CA ASP A 51 -13.33 1.08 4.82
C ASP A 51 -12.47 2.34 4.81
N GLU A 52 -11.69 2.54 5.86
CA GLU A 52 -10.76 3.67 5.94
C GLU A 52 -9.69 3.59 4.85
N ALA A 53 -9.20 2.38 4.58
CA ALA A 53 -8.19 2.18 3.55
C ALA A 53 -8.71 2.58 2.18
N ILE A 54 -9.94 2.23 1.87
CA ILE A 54 -10.56 2.56 0.58
C ILE A 54 -10.69 4.08 0.42
N VAL A 55 -11.14 4.76 1.47
CA VAL A 55 -11.27 6.23 1.45
C VAL A 55 -9.91 6.89 1.26
N LEU A 56 -8.91 6.47 2.03
CA LEU A 56 -7.57 7.07 1.93
C LEU A 56 -6.94 6.82 0.56
N ALA A 57 -7.13 5.62 0.02
CA ALA A 57 -6.59 5.30 -1.30
C ALA A 57 -7.24 6.15 -2.38
N THR A 58 -8.55 6.37 -2.29
CA THR A 58 -9.28 7.18 -3.26
C THR A 58 -8.85 8.64 -3.18
N ASP A 59 -8.71 9.16 -1.96
CA ASP A 59 -8.41 10.58 -1.75
C ASP A 59 -6.95 10.93 -2.04
N HIS A 60 -6.03 10.03 -1.69
CA HIS A 60 -4.59 10.33 -1.75
C HIS A 60 -3.85 9.60 -2.85
N ARG A 61 -4.43 8.58 -3.44
CA ARG A 61 -3.83 7.81 -4.53
C ARG A 61 -2.39 7.42 -4.27
N PRO A 62 -2.17 6.58 -3.24
CA PRO A 62 -0.81 6.15 -2.93
C PRO A 62 -0.17 5.37 -4.07
N ASP A 63 1.13 5.24 -4.03
CA ASP A 63 1.89 4.49 -5.03
C ASP A 63 1.81 3.00 -4.79
N VAL A 64 1.46 2.59 -3.58
CA VAL A 64 1.28 1.18 -3.23
C VAL A 64 0.43 1.10 -1.97
N VAL A 65 -0.38 0.04 -1.86
CA VAL A 65 -1.15 -0.27 -0.65
C VAL A 65 -0.61 -1.57 -0.08
N LEU A 66 -0.17 -1.53 1.17
CA LEU A 66 0.26 -2.71 1.92
C LEU A 66 -0.92 -3.12 2.80
N LEU A 67 -1.46 -4.29 2.56
CA LEU A 67 -2.77 -4.64 3.06
C LEU A 67 -2.75 -5.95 3.83
N ASP A 68 -3.05 -5.89 5.13
CA ASP A 68 -3.24 -7.09 5.93
C ASP A 68 -4.44 -7.86 5.39
N LEU A 69 -4.31 -9.17 5.32
CA LEU A 69 -5.38 -10.03 4.83
C LEU A 69 -6.56 -10.11 5.80
N ARG A 70 -6.35 -9.79 7.06
CA ARG A 70 -7.40 -9.84 8.09
C ARG A 70 -7.57 -8.49 8.73
N LEU A 71 -8.71 -7.88 8.53
CA LEU A 71 -9.07 -6.60 9.13
C LEU A 71 -10.37 -6.77 9.92
N PRO A 72 -10.66 -5.85 10.86
CA PRO A 72 -11.84 -6.02 11.74
C PRO A 72 -13.17 -5.89 11.02
N ASP A 73 -13.23 -5.11 9.95
CA ASP A 73 -14.49 -4.83 9.26
C ASP A 73 -14.67 -5.63 7.96
N MET A 74 -13.57 -6.05 7.34
CA MET A 74 -13.66 -6.78 6.08
C MET A 74 -12.33 -7.50 5.81
N ASP A 75 -12.38 -8.52 4.98
CA ASP A 75 -11.16 -9.24 4.60
C ASP A 75 -10.35 -8.41 3.61
N GLY A 76 -9.03 -8.66 3.61
CA GLY A 76 -8.14 -7.95 2.69
C GLY A 76 -8.52 -8.13 1.22
N GLU A 77 -9.01 -9.32 0.86
CA GLU A 77 -9.43 -9.55 -0.52
C GLU A 77 -10.63 -8.69 -0.92
N ASP A 78 -11.52 -8.39 0.02
CA ASP A 78 -12.65 -7.49 -0.24
C ASP A 78 -12.16 -6.08 -0.48
N VAL A 79 -11.17 -5.63 0.29
CA VAL A 79 -10.56 -4.32 0.10
C VAL A 79 -9.90 -4.25 -1.28
N ALA A 80 -9.12 -5.28 -1.63
CA ALA A 80 -8.45 -5.31 -2.93
C ALA A 80 -9.47 -5.25 -4.07
N ARG A 81 -10.57 -5.98 -3.93
CA ARG A 81 -11.61 -5.99 -4.95
C ARG A 81 -12.25 -4.61 -5.11
N GLU A 82 -12.53 -3.95 -3.99
CA GLU A 82 -13.10 -2.61 -4.02
C GLU A 82 -12.14 -1.61 -4.66
N LEU A 83 -10.86 -1.72 -4.35
CA LEU A 83 -9.86 -0.85 -4.96
C LEU A 83 -9.80 -1.05 -6.48
N ARG A 84 -9.90 -2.28 -6.94
CA ARG A 84 -9.89 -2.57 -8.38
C ARG A 84 -11.10 -2.03 -9.12
N ARG A 85 -12.21 -1.85 -8.42
CA ARG A 85 -13.43 -1.29 -9.01
C ARG A 85 -13.39 0.22 -9.13
N GLY A 86 -12.61 0.89 -8.28
CA GLY A 86 -12.57 2.35 -8.27
C GLY A 86 -11.75 2.90 -9.43
N ALA A 87 -12.27 3.93 -10.11
CA ALA A 87 -11.57 4.53 -11.24
C ALA A 87 -10.22 5.11 -10.83
N GLU A 88 -10.16 5.70 -9.62
CA GLU A 88 -8.94 6.32 -9.13
C GLU A 88 -7.96 5.32 -8.52
N THR A 89 -8.42 4.13 -8.16
CA THR A 89 -7.62 3.17 -7.40
C THR A 89 -7.30 1.89 -8.16
N ALA A 90 -7.90 1.69 -9.32
CA ALA A 90 -7.81 0.42 -10.05
C ALA A 90 -6.39 0.01 -10.41
N ARG A 91 -5.49 0.97 -10.59
CA ARG A 91 -4.11 0.70 -11.01
C ARG A 91 -3.11 0.75 -9.87
N ILE A 92 -3.56 1.09 -8.67
CA ILE A 92 -2.63 1.16 -7.53
C ILE A 92 -2.21 -0.26 -7.17
N PRO A 93 -0.91 -0.55 -7.08
CA PRO A 93 -0.46 -1.87 -6.65
C PRO A 93 -0.92 -2.17 -5.23
N VAL A 94 -1.45 -3.37 -5.03
CA VAL A 94 -1.92 -3.83 -3.72
C VAL A 94 -1.10 -5.05 -3.34
N VAL A 95 -0.39 -4.96 -2.23
CA VAL A 95 0.50 -6.02 -1.75
C VAL A 95 -0.05 -6.59 -0.46
N ALA A 96 -0.25 -7.90 -0.42
CA ALA A 96 -0.76 -8.57 0.76
C ALA A 96 0.34 -8.70 1.82
N LEU A 97 -0.02 -8.43 3.07
CA LEU A 97 0.84 -8.73 4.22
C LEU A 97 0.20 -9.89 4.96
N SER A 98 0.94 -10.96 5.21
CA SER A 98 0.37 -12.13 5.86
C SER A 98 1.37 -12.80 6.79
N ALA A 99 0.88 -13.23 7.95
CA ALA A 99 1.68 -13.99 8.89
C ALA A 99 1.78 -15.47 8.51
N SER A 100 0.90 -15.94 7.62
CA SER A 100 0.85 -17.36 7.24
C SER A 100 1.26 -17.52 5.78
N ARG A 101 2.37 -18.23 5.59
CA ARG A 101 2.86 -18.54 4.24
C ARG A 101 1.98 -19.53 3.50
N TYR A 102 1.09 -20.20 4.20
CA TYR A 102 0.27 -21.27 3.63
C TYR A 102 -1.14 -20.84 3.29
N ALA A 103 -1.51 -19.64 3.68
CA ALA A 103 -2.88 -19.20 3.54
C ALA A 103 -3.29 -19.01 2.07
N TRP A 104 -2.33 -18.58 1.25
CA TRP A 104 -2.64 -18.19 -0.14
C TRP A 104 -1.49 -18.57 -1.06
N SER A 105 -1.83 -19.12 -2.22
CA SER A 105 -0.86 -19.31 -3.30
C SER A 105 -0.74 -18.01 -4.10
N SER A 106 0.30 -17.93 -4.93
CA SER A 106 0.46 -16.79 -5.82
C SER A 106 -0.73 -16.63 -6.75
N ASP A 107 -1.27 -17.74 -7.24
CA ASP A 107 -2.43 -17.70 -8.14
C ASP A 107 -3.67 -17.18 -7.41
N GLN A 108 -3.87 -17.58 -6.17
CA GLN A 108 -5.00 -17.09 -5.38
C GLN A 108 -4.90 -15.59 -5.14
N LEU A 109 -3.69 -15.10 -4.83
CA LEU A 109 -3.47 -13.68 -4.61
C LEU A 109 -3.75 -12.87 -5.87
N LEU A 110 -3.25 -13.32 -7.00
CA LEU A 110 -3.51 -12.65 -8.27
C LEU A 110 -5.00 -12.64 -8.60
N ALA A 111 -5.68 -13.76 -8.37
CA ALA A 111 -7.13 -13.85 -8.64
C ALA A 111 -7.92 -12.91 -7.74
N ALA A 112 -7.43 -12.65 -6.53
CA ALA A 112 -8.09 -11.74 -5.59
C ALA A 112 -7.79 -10.27 -5.85
N GLY A 113 -6.86 -9.97 -6.78
CA GLY A 113 -6.53 -8.60 -7.13
C GLY A 113 -5.27 -8.06 -6.51
N PHE A 114 -4.47 -8.90 -5.87
CA PHE A 114 -3.18 -8.50 -5.29
C PHE A 114 -2.08 -8.57 -6.34
N ASP A 115 -1.15 -7.64 -6.25
CA ASP A 115 0.01 -7.59 -7.16
C ASP A 115 1.21 -8.30 -6.57
N GLY A 116 1.20 -8.56 -5.27
CA GLY A 116 2.30 -9.21 -4.61
C GLY A 116 1.98 -9.58 -3.18
N TYR A 117 3.02 -10.05 -2.50
CA TYR A 117 2.87 -10.62 -1.17
C TYR A 117 4.16 -10.42 -0.38
N LEU A 118 4.02 -9.99 0.86
CA LEU A 118 5.13 -9.89 1.80
C LEU A 118 4.73 -10.63 3.08
N GLN A 119 5.66 -11.40 3.60
CA GLN A 119 5.41 -12.20 4.79
C GLN A 119 5.73 -11.41 6.06
N LYS A 120 4.89 -11.55 7.06
CA LYS A 120 5.15 -11.02 8.40
C LYS A 120 5.95 -12.05 9.20
N PRO A 121 6.78 -11.61 10.14
CA PRO A 121 7.13 -10.21 10.40
C PRO A 121 7.99 -9.64 9.28
N ILE A 122 7.91 -8.32 9.10
CA ILE A 122 8.69 -7.68 8.04
C ILE A 122 10.17 -7.77 8.38
N ASP A 123 10.98 -7.92 7.33
CA ASP A 123 12.43 -7.83 7.46
C ASP A 123 12.81 -6.35 7.36
N VAL A 124 13.22 -5.75 8.46
CA VAL A 124 13.46 -4.32 8.54
C VAL A 124 14.44 -3.84 7.48
N ARG A 125 15.44 -4.65 7.15
CA ARG A 125 16.43 -4.26 6.15
C ARG A 125 15.91 -4.36 4.72
N ALA A 126 15.15 -5.40 4.44
CA ALA A 126 14.67 -5.65 3.09
C ALA A 126 13.39 -4.89 2.75
N PHE A 127 12.60 -4.56 3.76
CA PHE A 127 11.25 -4.04 3.59
C PHE A 127 11.18 -2.78 2.70
N PRO A 128 12.00 -1.73 2.94
CA PRO A 128 11.89 -0.54 2.10
C PRO A 128 12.15 -0.82 0.62
N GLY A 129 13.14 -1.66 0.32
CA GLY A 129 13.44 -2.03 -1.06
C GLY A 129 12.34 -2.84 -1.70
N GLN A 130 11.75 -3.75 -0.93
CA GLN A 130 10.62 -4.55 -1.41
C GLN A 130 9.43 -3.65 -1.74
N VAL A 131 9.13 -2.71 -0.85
CA VAL A 131 8.02 -1.78 -1.06
C VAL A 131 8.27 -0.89 -2.27
N ARG A 132 9.49 -0.35 -2.41
CA ARG A 132 9.83 0.46 -3.58
C ARG A 132 9.64 -0.31 -4.88
N GLY A 133 9.94 -1.61 -4.86
CA GLY A 133 9.78 -2.44 -6.04
C GLY A 133 8.33 -2.60 -6.49
N PHE A 134 7.39 -2.43 -5.58
CA PHE A 134 5.97 -2.52 -5.91
C PHE A 134 5.36 -1.17 -6.26
N CYS A 135 6.03 -0.07 -5.95
CA CYS A 135 5.42 1.24 -6.16
C CYS A 135 5.16 1.51 -7.63
N GLN A 136 4.03 2.16 -7.89
CA GLN A 136 3.66 2.58 -9.21
C GLN A 136 4.65 3.63 -9.68
N ARG A 137 5.17 3.47 -10.90
CA ARG A 137 6.22 4.33 -11.40
C ARG A 137 5.73 5.45 -12.28
N GLY A 138 4.44 5.64 -12.35
CA GLY A 138 3.90 6.70 -13.18
C GLY A 138 3.94 6.41 -14.66
N ASP A 139 4.21 5.20 -15.00
CA ASP A 139 4.26 4.80 -16.40
C ASP A 139 2.87 4.72 -16.97
#